data_88e74a434a544775b20e22fca065782a
#
_entry.id   88e74a434a544775b20e22fca065782a
#
_cell.length_a   1.000
_cell.length_b   1.000
_cell.length_c   1.000
_cell.angle_alpha   90.00
_cell.angle_beta   90.00
_cell.angle_gamma   90.00
#
_symmetry.space_group_name_H-M   'P 1'
#
loop_
_entity.id
_entity.type
_entity.pdbx_description
1 polymer ?
#
loop_
_entity_poly.entity_id
_entity_poly.type
_entity_poly.pdbx_seq_one_letter_code
_entity_poly.pdbx_strand_id
1 'polypeptide(L)'
;MKPEAAAQWHPVARIGEVRPGDVIAIEVGDRQLVLGLDGERYFATQRQCAHRNADLADGIVARGHLICPLHGYRFSTLTGRAPSVPGGASQPASEYCLVTYAVRVVGDQIEVDPRPQPRSNE
;
A
#
# COMPACT_ATOMS: atom_id res chain seq x y z
N MET A 1 22.39 17.88 -17.48
CA MET A 1 21.44 17.53 -16.45
C MET A 1 20.91 16.13 -16.66
N LYS A 2 20.80 15.39 -15.59
CA LYS A 2 20.29 14.07 -15.69
C LYS A 2 18.76 14.10 -15.69
N PRO A 3 18.12 13.42 -16.62
CA PRO A 3 16.67 13.41 -16.61
C PRO A 3 16.16 12.69 -15.38
N GLU A 4 14.94 13.01 -14.98
CA GLU A 4 14.27 12.26 -13.96
C GLU A 4 14.34 10.79 -14.29
N ALA A 5 14.63 9.99 -13.31
CA ALA A 5 14.66 8.57 -13.53
C ALA A 5 13.31 8.12 -14.06
N ALA A 6 13.32 7.39 -15.15
CA ALA A 6 12.10 6.82 -15.67
C ALA A 6 11.54 5.86 -14.64
N ALA A 7 10.21 5.71 -14.67
CA ALA A 7 9.57 4.74 -13.80
C ALA A 7 10.20 3.37 -14.01
N GLN A 8 10.50 2.70 -12.92
CA GLN A 8 11.12 1.39 -12.97
C GLN A 8 10.08 0.35 -12.58
N TRP A 9 9.36 -0.12 -13.57
CA TRP A 9 8.27 -1.05 -13.34
C TRP A 9 8.81 -2.46 -13.17
N HIS A 10 8.46 -3.08 -12.06
CA HIS A 10 8.87 -4.45 -11.75
C HIS A 10 7.65 -5.33 -11.74
N PRO A 11 7.62 -6.41 -12.52
CA PRO A 11 6.52 -7.35 -12.41
C PRO A 11 6.60 -8.08 -11.07
N VAL A 12 5.50 -8.10 -10.35
CA VAL A 12 5.48 -8.67 -9.01
C VAL A 12 4.44 -9.75 -8.85
N ALA A 13 3.43 -9.78 -9.70
CA ALA A 13 2.34 -10.76 -9.58
C ALA A 13 1.57 -10.78 -10.89
N ARG A 14 0.65 -11.74 -11.00
CA ARG A 14 -0.27 -11.83 -12.12
C ARG A 14 -1.68 -11.57 -11.64
N ILE A 15 -2.51 -11.10 -12.56
CA ILE A 15 -3.92 -10.95 -12.29
C ILE A 15 -4.45 -12.30 -11.83
N GLY A 16 -5.21 -12.28 -10.72
CA GLY A 16 -5.77 -13.50 -10.14
C GLY A 16 -4.99 -14.00 -8.96
N GLU A 17 -3.74 -13.58 -8.79
CA GLU A 17 -2.98 -13.99 -7.61
C GLU A 17 -3.33 -13.20 -6.37
N VAL A 18 -3.95 -12.03 -6.55
CA VAL A 18 -4.44 -11.22 -5.43
C VAL A 18 -5.94 -11.08 -5.60
N ARG A 19 -6.69 -11.54 -4.63
CA ARG A 19 -8.14 -11.45 -4.68
C ARG A 19 -8.61 -10.16 -4.07
N PRO A 20 -9.78 -9.66 -4.47
CA PRO A 20 -10.32 -8.47 -3.83
C PRO A 20 -10.42 -8.67 -2.32
N GLY A 21 -9.91 -7.69 -1.57
CA GLY A 21 -9.89 -7.76 -0.13
C GLY A 21 -8.62 -8.33 0.46
N ASP A 22 -7.75 -8.91 -0.36
CA ASP A 22 -6.52 -9.53 0.12
C ASP A 22 -5.33 -8.64 -0.12
N VAL A 23 -4.27 -8.90 0.64
CA VAL A 23 -2.96 -8.33 0.39
C VAL A 23 -1.94 -9.44 0.40
N ILE A 24 -0.88 -9.27 -0.38
CA ILE A 24 0.24 -10.21 -0.40
C ILE A 24 1.53 -9.44 -0.22
N ALA A 25 2.54 -10.12 0.30
CA ALA A 25 3.87 -9.56 0.40
C ALA A 25 4.56 -9.67 -0.95
N ILE A 26 5.25 -8.62 -1.35
CA ILE A 26 6.01 -8.62 -2.60
C ILE A 26 7.38 -8.03 -2.34
N GLU A 27 8.31 -8.35 -3.24
CA GLU A 27 9.62 -7.72 -3.23
C GLU A 27 9.81 -6.96 -4.53
N VAL A 28 10.23 -5.71 -4.41
CA VAL A 28 10.49 -4.88 -5.57
C VAL A 28 11.90 -4.31 -5.40
N GLY A 29 12.83 -4.87 -6.17
CA GLY A 29 14.22 -4.58 -5.95
C GLY A 29 14.64 -5.11 -4.59
N ASP A 30 15.18 -4.25 -3.73
CA ASP A 30 15.53 -4.63 -2.37
C ASP A 30 14.51 -4.17 -1.35
N ARG A 31 13.34 -3.74 -1.80
CA ARG A 31 12.28 -3.25 -0.90
C ARG A 31 11.23 -4.31 -0.70
N GLN A 32 10.73 -4.37 0.52
CA GLN A 32 9.62 -5.26 0.85
C GLN A 32 8.36 -4.42 0.97
N LEU A 33 7.39 -4.74 0.15
CA LEU A 33 6.14 -4.01 0.05
C LEU A 33 4.99 -4.98 0.17
N VAL A 34 3.76 -4.45 0.17
CA VAL A 34 2.57 -5.26 0.04
C VAL A 34 1.79 -4.77 -1.16
N LEU A 35 1.12 -5.72 -1.80
CA LEU A 35 0.25 -5.47 -2.94
C LEU A 35 -1.14 -5.95 -2.56
N GLY A 36 -2.12 -5.09 -2.73
CA GLY A 36 -3.49 -5.43 -2.42
C GLY A 36 -4.43 -5.11 -3.55
N LEU A 37 -5.64 -5.61 -3.43
CA LEU A 37 -6.69 -5.35 -4.43
C LEU A 37 -7.92 -4.85 -3.71
N ASP A 38 -8.30 -3.61 -4.02
CA ASP A 38 -9.44 -2.94 -3.44
C ASP A 38 -10.51 -2.84 -4.53
N GLY A 39 -11.47 -3.76 -4.50
CA GLY A 39 -12.40 -3.89 -5.60
C GLY A 39 -11.69 -4.28 -6.88
N GLU A 40 -11.54 -3.34 -7.79
CA GLU A 40 -10.84 -3.58 -9.05
C GLU A 40 -9.53 -2.83 -9.14
N ARG A 41 -9.14 -2.11 -8.09
CA ARG A 41 -7.97 -1.28 -8.12
C ARG A 41 -6.85 -1.89 -7.28
N TYR A 42 -5.71 -2.16 -7.92
CA TYR A 42 -4.53 -2.62 -7.22
C TYR A 42 -3.82 -1.44 -6.57
N PHE A 43 -3.23 -1.69 -5.41
CA PHE A 43 -2.44 -0.68 -4.72
C PHE A 43 -1.24 -1.35 -4.07
N ALA A 44 -0.21 -0.56 -3.80
CA ALA A 44 0.99 -1.05 -3.12
C ALA A 44 1.40 -0.05 -2.06
N THR A 45 1.82 -0.57 -0.91
CA THR A 45 2.29 0.26 0.19
C THR A 45 3.50 -0.39 0.83
N GLN A 46 4.10 0.33 1.77
CA GLN A 46 5.12 -0.25 2.64
C GLN A 46 4.54 -1.47 3.35
N ARG A 47 5.40 -2.41 3.70
CA ARG A 47 4.95 -3.64 4.35
C ARG A 47 4.74 -3.45 5.84
N GLN A 48 5.54 -2.61 6.47
CA GLN A 48 5.46 -2.39 7.89
C GLN A 48 4.43 -1.33 8.22
N CYS A 49 3.60 -1.60 9.22
CA CYS A 49 2.57 -0.66 9.62
C CYS A 49 3.20 0.63 10.16
N ALA A 50 2.58 1.76 9.84
CA ALA A 50 3.13 3.07 10.19
C ALA A 50 3.14 3.31 11.70
N HIS A 51 2.22 2.67 12.44
CA HIS A 51 2.13 2.94 13.89
C HIS A 51 2.86 1.88 14.72
N ARG A 52 3.10 0.71 14.18
CA ARG A 52 3.75 -0.40 14.90
C ARG A 52 4.47 -1.30 13.93
N ASN A 53 5.27 -2.22 14.47
CA ASN A 53 5.97 -3.21 13.65
C ASN A 53 5.06 -4.37 13.27
N ALA A 54 3.88 -4.07 12.79
CA ALA A 54 2.99 -5.10 12.31
C ALA A 54 3.23 -5.32 10.82
N ASP A 55 3.02 -6.54 10.37
CA ASP A 55 3.20 -6.90 8.98
C ASP A 55 1.86 -6.70 8.26
N LEU A 56 1.83 -5.72 7.38
CA LEU A 56 0.58 -5.40 6.66
C LEU A 56 0.19 -6.49 5.69
N ALA A 57 1.09 -7.43 5.38
CA ALA A 57 0.73 -8.57 4.57
C ALA A 57 -0.27 -9.48 5.26
N ASP A 58 -0.39 -9.36 6.58
CA ASP A 58 -1.38 -10.10 7.35
C ASP A 58 -2.69 -9.32 7.51
N GLY A 59 -2.78 -8.15 6.92
CA GLY A 59 -3.98 -7.34 7.00
C GLY A 59 -5.02 -7.73 5.97
N ILE A 60 -6.08 -6.94 5.91
CA ILE A 60 -7.14 -7.12 4.93
C ILE A 60 -7.51 -5.77 4.35
N VAL A 61 -8.21 -5.81 3.22
CA VAL A 61 -8.69 -4.61 2.56
C VAL A 61 -10.22 -4.61 2.63
N ALA A 62 -10.78 -3.50 3.09
CA ALA A 62 -12.22 -3.35 3.13
C ALA A 62 -12.57 -1.88 3.01
N ARG A 63 -13.55 -1.59 2.16
CA ARG A 63 -14.15 -0.26 2.05
C ARG A 63 -13.11 0.82 1.78
N GLY A 64 -12.16 0.53 0.89
CA GLY A 64 -11.16 1.51 0.50
C GLY A 64 -10.02 1.67 1.48
N HIS A 65 -9.89 0.77 2.44
CA HIS A 65 -8.86 0.85 3.47
C HIS A 65 -8.12 -0.45 3.63
N LEU A 66 -6.83 -0.32 3.88
CA LEU A 66 -5.98 -1.43 4.30
C LEU A 66 -5.97 -1.42 5.82
N ILE A 67 -6.40 -2.52 6.41
CA ILE A 67 -6.59 -2.61 7.85
C ILE A 67 -5.45 -3.40 8.46
N CYS A 68 -4.72 -2.75 9.35
CA CYS A 68 -3.61 -3.37 10.06
C CYS A 68 -4.13 -4.47 10.97
N PRO A 69 -3.48 -5.65 10.98
CA PRO A 69 -3.96 -6.74 11.85
C PRO A 69 -3.77 -6.44 13.32
N LEU A 70 -2.91 -5.49 13.64
CA LEU A 70 -2.65 -5.13 15.03
C LEU A 70 -3.38 -3.84 15.33
N HIS A 71 -4.36 -3.90 16.21
CA HIS A 71 -5.15 -2.75 16.68
C HIS A 71 -6.10 -2.16 15.65
N GLY A 72 -6.19 -2.72 14.44
CA GLY A 72 -7.22 -2.32 13.48
C GLY A 72 -7.07 -0.93 12.88
N TYR A 73 -5.86 -0.38 12.84
CA TYR A 73 -5.65 0.88 12.15
C TYR A 73 -6.03 0.74 10.68
N ARG A 74 -6.70 1.76 10.15
CA ARG A 74 -7.17 1.76 8.77
C ARG A 74 -6.41 2.82 8.00
N PHE A 75 -5.88 2.41 6.86
CA PHE A 75 -5.14 3.31 5.99
C PHE A 75 -5.81 3.35 4.62
N SER A 76 -6.02 4.54 4.09
CA SER A 76 -6.60 4.68 2.77
C SER A 76 -5.73 3.99 1.73
N THR A 77 -6.33 3.18 0.87
CA THR A 77 -5.58 2.54 -0.21
C THR A 77 -5.19 3.53 -1.29
N LEU A 78 -5.76 4.73 -1.28
CA LEU A 78 -5.42 5.78 -2.24
C LEU A 78 -4.28 6.66 -1.76
N THR A 79 -4.32 7.07 -0.49
CA THR A 79 -3.39 8.08 0.02
C THR A 79 -2.44 7.54 1.07
N GLY A 80 -2.74 6.38 1.67
CA GLY A 80 -1.97 5.85 2.78
C GLY A 80 -2.30 6.48 4.11
N ARG A 81 -3.20 7.43 4.15
CA ARG A 81 -3.53 8.13 5.39
C ARG A 81 -4.50 7.34 6.23
N ALA A 82 -4.36 7.47 7.54
CA ALA A 82 -5.31 6.90 8.49
C ALA A 82 -6.35 7.97 8.81
N PRO A 83 -7.58 7.86 8.26
CA PRO A 83 -8.59 8.88 8.50
C PRO A 83 -9.05 8.93 9.94
N SER A 84 -8.91 7.81 10.67
CA SER A 84 -9.22 7.77 12.09
C SER A 84 -8.39 6.69 12.71
N VAL A 85 -8.16 6.81 14.02
CA VAL A 85 -7.40 5.81 14.74
C VAL A 85 -8.33 5.14 15.75
N PRO A 86 -8.09 3.86 16.03
CA PRO A 86 -8.94 3.14 16.99
C PRO A 86 -8.86 3.73 18.38
N GLY A 87 -9.96 3.60 19.12
CA GLY A 87 -10.00 3.98 20.51
C GLY A 87 -10.09 5.48 20.75
N GLY A 88 -10.35 6.24 19.71
CA GLY A 88 -10.46 7.69 19.87
C GLY A 88 -9.19 8.34 20.34
N ALA A 89 -8.06 7.85 19.86
CA ALA A 89 -6.78 8.41 20.25
C ALA A 89 -6.74 9.90 20.01
N SER A 90 -6.04 10.61 20.87
CA SER A 90 -5.92 12.06 20.76
C SER A 90 -4.95 12.49 19.67
N GLN A 91 -4.16 11.57 19.15
CA GLN A 91 -3.18 11.92 18.13
C GLN A 91 -3.87 12.15 16.79
N PRO A 92 -3.39 13.13 16.03
CA PRO A 92 -3.95 13.34 14.69
C PRO A 92 -3.73 12.11 13.83
N ALA A 93 -4.77 11.73 13.08
CA ALA A 93 -4.66 10.58 12.18
C ALA A 93 -3.55 10.79 11.15
N SER A 94 -3.26 12.04 10.80
CA SER A 94 -2.23 12.34 9.81
C SER A 94 -0.83 11.94 10.25
N GLU A 95 -0.63 11.61 11.53
CA GLU A 95 0.67 11.13 11.97
C GLU A 95 0.95 9.71 11.49
N TYR A 96 -0.07 9.00 11.09
CA TYR A 96 0.09 7.62 10.64
C TYR A 96 -0.25 7.56 9.16
N CYS A 97 0.77 7.56 8.34
CA CYS A 97 0.59 7.56 6.90
C CYS A 97 1.53 6.53 6.28
N LEU A 98 0.97 5.63 5.50
CA LEU A 98 1.78 4.64 4.78
C LEU A 98 2.36 5.28 3.53
N VAL A 99 3.57 4.87 3.19
CA VAL A 99 4.14 5.21 1.90
C VAL A 99 3.46 4.35 0.85
N THR A 100 3.01 4.99 -0.21
CA THR A 100 2.33 4.30 -1.31
C THR A 100 3.23 4.27 -2.54
N TYR A 101 2.96 3.31 -3.42
CA TYR A 101 3.75 3.08 -4.62
C TYR A 101 2.82 2.90 -5.80
N ALA A 102 3.27 3.33 -6.96
CA ALA A 102 2.44 3.24 -8.17
C ALA A 102 2.36 1.79 -8.64
N VAL A 103 1.18 1.41 -9.10
CA VAL A 103 0.89 0.07 -9.61
C VAL A 103 0.25 0.22 -10.98
N ARG A 104 0.63 -0.64 -11.90
CA ARG A 104 -0.02 -0.70 -13.20
C ARG A 104 -0.20 -2.16 -13.61
N VAL A 105 -1.12 -2.38 -14.52
CA VAL A 105 -1.38 -3.71 -15.07
C VAL A 105 -1.02 -3.67 -16.55
N VAL A 106 -0.16 -4.59 -16.97
CA VAL A 106 0.23 -4.71 -18.36
C VAL A 106 -0.08 -6.13 -18.79
N GLY A 107 -1.09 -6.29 -19.65
CA GLY A 107 -1.57 -7.63 -19.99
C GLY A 107 -2.13 -8.31 -18.77
N ASP A 108 -1.54 -9.41 -18.37
CA ASP A 108 -1.95 -10.11 -17.15
C ASP A 108 -0.94 -9.93 -16.02
N GLN A 109 0.01 -9.02 -16.18
CA GLN A 109 1.05 -8.79 -15.17
C GLN A 109 0.76 -7.53 -14.39
N ILE A 110 0.99 -7.60 -13.08
CA ILE A 110 0.89 -6.46 -12.18
C ILE A 110 2.30 -5.99 -11.90
N GLU A 111 2.55 -4.70 -12.13
CA GLU A 111 3.88 -4.11 -11.98
C GLU A 111 3.83 -2.98 -10.97
N VAL A 112 4.90 -2.87 -10.19
CA VAL A 112 5.03 -1.84 -9.16
C VAL A 112 6.31 -1.08 -9.37
N ASP A 113 6.25 0.23 -9.19
CA ASP A 113 7.41 1.11 -9.23
C ASP A 113 7.90 1.29 -7.79
N PRO A 114 9.17 0.95 -7.49
CA PRO A 114 9.67 1.02 -6.12
C PRO A 114 9.91 2.44 -5.61
N ARG A 115 9.71 3.45 -6.43
CA ARG A 115 9.88 4.81 -5.97
C ARG A 115 8.66 5.26 -5.20
N PRO A 116 8.84 5.80 -3.98
CA PRO A 116 7.68 6.26 -3.21
C PRO A 116 6.93 7.35 -3.95
N GLN A 117 5.61 7.30 -3.86
CA GLN A 117 4.77 8.35 -4.41
C GLN A 117 4.78 9.55 -3.47
N PRO A 118 4.62 10.76 -4.01
CA PRO A 118 4.51 11.93 -3.15
C PRO A 118 3.29 11.81 -2.26
N ARG A 119 3.38 12.38 -1.06
CA ARG A 119 2.24 12.40 -0.17
C ARG A 119 1.18 13.32 -0.72
N SER A 120 -0.06 12.88 -0.54
CA SER A 120 -1.19 13.73 -0.87
C SER A 120 -1.28 14.86 0.16
N ASN A 121 -1.60 16.06 -0.32
CA ASN A 121 -1.81 17.21 0.56
C ASN A 121 -3.24 17.31 1.05
N GLU A 122 -4.07 16.38 0.67
CA GLU A 122 -5.48 16.40 1.04
C GLU A 122 -5.71 16.06 2.47
#